data_89198e7050b8a40c49dc1d7174a2b3a2
#
_entry.id   89198e7050b8a40c49dc1d7174a2b3a2
#
_cell.length_a   1.000
_cell.length_b   1.000
_cell.length_c   1.000
_cell.angle_alpha   90.00
_cell.angle_beta   90.00
_cell.angle_gamma   90.00
#
_symmetry.space_group_name_H-M   'P 1'
#
loop_
_entity.id
_entity.type
_entity.pdbx_description
1 polymer ?
#
loop_
_entity_poly.entity_id
_entity_poly.type
_entity_poly.pdbx_seq_one_letter_code
_entity_poly.pdbx_strand_id
1 'polypeptide(L)'
;KPPLLRFLNACHADFATETGGAVANYIPELGKADPAHFGISLATLDGHVYEVGDSQIPFTIQSMSKPFVFALALDTLGAARVESVIGVEPSGDPFNSIRLNADNHPFNPMVNAGAIACSGLIHEAKGDAAFEYIRQALGRFAGRELDVDDAVFASESTTGDRNRAIGYLLRTNAVIRDNVASVLDVYFRQCAILVTARDIAVMAATLANRGINPVTGEQVMSAYAIARTLSVMTS
;
A
#
# COMPACT_ATOMS: atom_id res chain seq x y z
N LYS A 1 17.94 -28.19 -5.29
CA LYS A 1 17.05 -27.04 -5.05
C LYS A 1 15.88 -27.11 -6.07
N PRO A 2 14.64 -26.69 -5.70
CA PRO A 2 13.52 -26.60 -6.64
C PRO A 2 13.87 -25.77 -7.89
N PRO A 3 13.31 -26.08 -9.07
CA PRO A 3 13.64 -25.35 -10.30
C PRO A 3 13.43 -23.85 -10.18
N LEU A 4 12.33 -23.43 -9.52
CA LEU A 4 12.01 -22.02 -9.30
C LEU A 4 13.06 -21.32 -8.44
N LEU A 5 13.51 -21.94 -7.36
CA LEU A 5 14.56 -21.37 -6.51
C LEU A 5 15.91 -21.24 -7.24
N ARG A 6 16.21 -22.16 -8.17
CA ARG A 6 17.41 -22.03 -9.03
C ARG A 6 17.30 -20.82 -9.96
N PHE A 7 16.14 -20.63 -10.56
CA PHE A 7 15.86 -19.47 -11.40
C PHE A 7 15.99 -18.16 -10.62
N LEU A 8 15.38 -18.03 -9.44
CA LEU A 8 15.48 -16.83 -8.62
C LEU A 8 16.93 -16.54 -8.18
N ASN A 9 17.73 -17.59 -7.85
CA ASN A 9 19.16 -17.40 -7.55
C ASN A 9 19.94 -16.90 -8.77
N ALA A 10 19.64 -17.37 -9.97
CA ALA A 10 20.27 -16.87 -11.20
C ALA A 10 19.90 -15.40 -11.44
N CYS A 11 18.61 -15.04 -11.36
CA CYS A 11 18.16 -13.65 -11.47
C CYS A 11 18.85 -12.74 -10.45
N HIS A 12 18.94 -13.20 -9.19
CA HIS A 12 19.61 -12.41 -8.15
C HIS A 12 21.10 -12.19 -8.48
N ALA A 13 21.80 -13.24 -8.92
CA ALA A 13 23.21 -13.13 -9.28
C ALA A 13 23.43 -12.20 -10.50
N ASP A 14 22.54 -12.25 -11.49
CA ASP A 14 22.64 -11.44 -12.71
C ASP A 14 22.49 -9.94 -12.43
N PHE A 15 21.70 -9.56 -11.42
CA PHE A 15 21.40 -8.16 -11.10
C PHE A 15 22.07 -7.65 -9.82
N ALA A 16 22.77 -8.48 -9.05
CA ALA A 16 23.39 -8.10 -7.77
C ALA A 16 24.45 -6.97 -7.87
N THR A 17 25.01 -6.78 -9.07
CA THR A 17 26.04 -5.76 -9.32
C THR A 17 25.49 -4.48 -9.98
N GLU A 18 24.19 -4.41 -10.23
CA GLU A 18 23.56 -3.23 -10.82
C GLU A 18 23.51 -2.10 -9.80
N THR A 19 24.16 -0.97 -10.11
CA THR A 19 24.26 0.20 -9.22
C THR A 19 23.75 1.49 -9.86
N GLY A 20 23.01 1.39 -10.96
CA GLY A 20 22.55 2.53 -11.77
C GLY A 20 21.40 3.34 -11.17
N GLY A 21 20.88 2.96 -10.00
CA GLY A 21 19.76 3.64 -9.34
C GLY A 21 20.22 4.61 -8.23
N ALA A 22 19.21 5.18 -7.55
CA ALA A 22 19.40 5.97 -6.34
C ALA A 22 18.30 5.62 -5.32
N VAL A 23 18.63 5.72 -4.04
CA VAL A 23 17.63 5.56 -2.96
C VAL A 23 16.59 6.67 -3.03
N ALA A 24 15.35 6.37 -2.62
CA ALA A 24 14.29 7.35 -2.50
C ALA A 24 14.68 8.43 -1.46
N ASN A 25 14.49 9.71 -1.79
CA ASN A 25 14.87 10.83 -0.93
C ASN A 25 13.76 11.89 -0.77
N TYR A 26 12.56 11.61 -1.29
CA TYR A 26 11.41 12.52 -1.18
C TYR A 26 10.87 12.61 0.27
N ILE A 27 11.20 11.65 1.12
CA ILE A 27 11.12 11.70 2.58
C ILE A 27 12.57 11.54 3.07
N PRO A 28 13.13 12.49 3.87
CA PRO A 28 14.53 12.46 4.25
C PRO A 28 15.00 11.15 4.89
N GLU A 29 14.12 10.51 5.70
CA GLU A 29 14.45 9.27 6.38
C GLU A 29 14.65 8.09 5.40
N LEU A 30 13.92 8.05 4.28
CA LEU A 30 14.10 7.02 3.25
C LEU A 30 15.50 7.09 2.59
N GLY A 31 16.10 8.29 2.53
CA GLY A 31 17.44 8.49 1.97
C GLY A 31 18.58 7.80 2.76
N LYS A 32 18.28 7.27 3.95
CA LYS A 32 19.24 6.51 4.78
C LYS A 32 19.29 5.02 4.45
N ALA A 33 18.45 4.54 3.54
CA ALA A 33 18.43 3.13 3.13
C ALA A 33 19.79 2.73 2.52
N ASP A 34 20.23 1.51 2.81
CA ASP A 34 21.43 0.96 2.19
C ASP A 34 21.12 0.54 0.75
N PRO A 35 21.75 1.17 -0.26
CA PRO A 35 21.52 0.85 -1.67
C PRO A 35 22.00 -0.54 -2.07
N ALA A 36 22.81 -1.21 -1.23
CA ALA A 36 23.31 -2.56 -1.49
C ALA A 36 22.29 -3.65 -1.16
N HIS A 37 21.23 -3.33 -0.42
CA HIS A 37 20.19 -4.31 -0.11
C HIS A 37 19.45 -4.74 -1.36
N PHE A 38 19.49 -6.03 -1.66
CA PHE A 38 18.78 -6.64 -2.79
C PHE A 38 18.19 -7.99 -2.42
N GLY A 39 16.87 -8.08 -2.45
CA GLY A 39 16.14 -9.30 -2.15
C GLY A 39 15.05 -9.59 -3.17
N ILE A 40 14.81 -10.87 -3.44
CA ILE A 40 13.71 -11.34 -4.29
C ILE A 40 12.89 -12.34 -3.48
N SER A 41 11.57 -12.18 -3.48
CA SER A 41 10.65 -13.15 -2.92
C SER A 41 9.51 -13.45 -3.89
N LEU A 42 9.07 -14.71 -3.91
CA LEU A 42 7.94 -15.19 -4.69
C LEU A 42 7.10 -16.12 -3.83
N ALA A 43 5.80 -15.83 -3.74
CA ALA A 43 4.82 -16.70 -3.09
C ALA A 43 3.89 -17.31 -4.13
N THR A 44 3.63 -18.62 -3.98
CA THR A 44 2.70 -19.36 -4.84
C THR A 44 1.35 -19.57 -4.16
N LEU A 45 0.30 -19.87 -4.93
CA LEU A 45 -1.05 -20.02 -4.39
C LEU A 45 -1.23 -21.29 -3.54
N ASP A 46 -0.29 -22.23 -3.61
CA ASP A 46 -0.23 -23.43 -2.75
C ASP A 46 0.56 -23.20 -1.45
N GLY A 47 0.92 -21.95 -1.14
CA GLY A 47 1.53 -21.55 0.13
C GLY A 47 3.05 -21.67 0.21
N HIS A 48 3.74 -22.02 -0.89
CA HIS A 48 5.20 -22.01 -0.89
C HIS A 48 5.75 -20.60 -1.07
N VAL A 49 6.77 -20.24 -0.29
CA VAL A 49 7.49 -18.97 -0.42
C VAL A 49 8.96 -19.26 -0.71
N TYR A 50 9.45 -18.66 -1.79
CA TYR A 50 10.83 -18.75 -2.26
C TYR A 50 11.53 -17.42 -2.05
N GLU A 51 12.73 -17.44 -1.49
CA GLU A 51 13.45 -16.26 -1.03
C GLU A 51 14.91 -16.32 -1.42
N VAL A 52 15.45 -15.19 -1.87
CA VAL A 52 16.87 -15.03 -2.26
C VAL A 52 17.35 -13.64 -1.85
N GLY A 53 18.59 -13.55 -1.39
CA GLY A 53 19.22 -12.28 -0.97
C GLY A 53 18.56 -11.70 0.29
N ASP A 54 18.43 -10.40 0.35
CA ASP A 54 18.01 -9.62 1.51
C ASP A 54 16.49 -9.59 1.69
N SER A 55 15.79 -10.65 1.37
CA SER A 55 14.32 -10.75 1.34
C SER A 55 13.63 -10.51 2.69
N GLN A 56 14.38 -10.62 3.79
CA GLN A 56 13.88 -10.44 5.16
C GLN A 56 14.24 -9.08 5.78
N ILE A 57 14.99 -8.22 5.06
CA ILE A 57 15.30 -6.89 5.57
C ILE A 57 14.05 -6.03 5.53
N PRO A 58 13.63 -5.42 6.67
CA PRO A 58 12.45 -4.59 6.74
C PRO A 58 12.64 -3.27 5.97
N PHE A 59 11.56 -2.81 5.35
CA PHE A 59 11.43 -1.48 4.77
C PHE A 59 9.98 -1.01 4.89
N THR A 60 9.73 0.30 4.76
CA THR A 60 8.37 0.83 4.86
C THR A 60 7.58 0.56 3.58
N ILE A 61 6.32 0.13 3.73
CA ILE A 61 5.45 -0.29 2.62
C ILE A 61 5.15 0.83 1.62
N GLN A 62 5.09 2.07 2.10
CA GLN A 62 4.82 3.26 1.28
C GLN A 62 3.58 3.08 0.37
N SER A 63 3.68 3.50 -0.88
CA SER A 63 2.57 3.43 -1.84
C SER A 63 2.10 2.02 -2.20
N MET A 64 2.86 0.97 -1.87
CA MET A 64 2.37 -0.39 -2.03
C MET A 64 1.18 -0.72 -1.12
N SER A 65 0.92 0.08 -0.08
CA SER A 65 -0.25 -0.05 0.79
C SER A 65 -1.58 0.27 0.10
N LYS A 66 -1.56 1.09 -0.95
CA LYS A 66 -2.77 1.67 -1.58
C LYS A 66 -3.80 0.62 -2.04
N PRO A 67 -3.45 -0.42 -2.80
CA PRO A 67 -4.43 -1.42 -3.25
C PRO A 67 -5.06 -2.19 -2.08
N PHE A 68 -4.30 -2.48 -1.04
CA PHE A 68 -4.81 -3.20 0.13
C PHE A 68 -5.80 -2.36 0.94
N VAL A 69 -5.51 -1.06 1.13
CA VAL A 69 -6.40 -0.15 1.85
C VAL A 69 -7.63 0.20 1.01
N PHE A 70 -7.52 0.26 -0.31
CA PHE A 70 -8.69 0.36 -1.19
C PHE A 70 -9.58 -0.88 -1.09
N ALA A 71 -9.01 -2.09 -1.14
CA ALA A 71 -9.75 -3.33 -0.91
C ALA A 71 -10.47 -3.32 0.45
N LEU A 72 -9.77 -2.86 1.51
CA LEU A 72 -10.33 -2.74 2.85
C LEU A 72 -11.49 -1.73 2.90
N ALA A 73 -11.39 -0.59 2.22
CA ALA A 73 -12.47 0.38 2.13
C ALA A 73 -13.70 -0.19 1.42
N LEU A 74 -13.49 -0.92 0.31
CA LEU A 74 -14.57 -1.61 -0.41
C LEU A 74 -15.26 -2.67 0.47
N ASP A 75 -14.48 -3.46 1.20
CA ASP A 75 -15.00 -4.54 2.05
C ASP A 75 -15.73 -3.98 3.28
N THR A 76 -15.27 -2.86 3.82
CA THR A 76 -15.84 -2.23 5.02
C THR A 76 -17.12 -1.44 4.72
N LEU A 77 -17.15 -0.69 3.62
CA LEU A 77 -18.16 0.32 3.32
C LEU A 77 -19.05 -0.02 2.11
N GLY A 78 -18.60 -0.98 1.31
CA GLY A 78 -19.22 -1.33 0.03
C GLY A 78 -18.84 -0.39 -1.12
N ALA A 79 -18.90 -0.91 -2.34
CA ALA A 79 -18.50 -0.18 -3.54
C ALA A 79 -19.29 1.12 -3.75
N ALA A 80 -20.61 1.10 -3.51
CA ALA A 80 -21.46 2.27 -3.70
C ALA A 80 -20.97 3.48 -2.88
N ARG A 81 -20.52 3.27 -1.62
CA ARG A 81 -19.99 4.37 -0.79
C ARG A 81 -18.62 4.83 -1.26
N VAL A 82 -17.72 3.88 -1.57
CA VAL A 82 -16.35 4.21 -1.98
C VAL A 82 -16.34 4.92 -3.33
N GLU A 83 -17.04 4.38 -4.33
CA GLU A 83 -17.10 4.91 -5.70
C GLU A 83 -17.91 6.21 -5.81
N SER A 84 -18.72 6.54 -4.79
CA SER A 84 -19.39 7.85 -4.73
C SER A 84 -18.44 9.03 -4.46
N VAL A 85 -17.17 8.76 -4.10
CA VAL A 85 -16.18 9.82 -3.78
C VAL A 85 -14.79 9.55 -4.36
N ILE A 86 -14.55 8.37 -4.94
CA ILE A 86 -13.27 8.01 -5.58
C ILE A 86 -13.59 7.38 -6.93
N GLY A 87 -13.00 7.89 -8.01
CA GLY A 87 -13.09 7.31 -9.34
C GLY A 87 -12.27 6.02 -9.49
N VAL A 88 -12.37 5.40 -10.65
CA VAL A 88 -11.65 4.15 -10.99
C VAL A 88 -10.90 4.25 -12.32
N GLU A 89 -10.84 5.45 -12.90
CA GLU A 89 -10.24 5.69 -14.20
C GLU A 89 -8.74 6.04 -14.11
N PRO A 90 -7.91 5.65 -15.08
CA PRO A 90 -6.52 6.09 -15.13
C PRO A 90 -6.43 7.61 -15.27
N SER A 91 -5.49 8.24 -14.58
CA SER A 91 -5.34 9.69 -14.60
C SER A 91 -4.45 10.22 -15.72
N GLY A 92 -3.46 9.43 -16.15
CA GLY A 92 -2.36 9.88 -16.99
C GLY A 92 -1.41 10.90 -16.33
N ASP A 93 -1.72 11.33 -15.11
CA ASP A 93 -0.94 12.31 -14.33
C ASP A 93 0.06 11.59 -13.38
N PRO A 94 1.09 12.30 -12.89
CA PRO A 94 1.94 11.79 -11.83
C PRO A 94 1.12 11.40 -10.58
N PHE A 95 1.52 10.33 -9.90
CA PHE A 95 0.80 9.77 -8.74
C PHE A 95 0.54 10.75 -7.58
N ASN A 96 1.34 11.82 -7.50
CA ASN A 96 1.25 12.88 -6.50
C ASN A 96 0.64 14.18 -7.05
N SER A 97 -0.05 14.15 -8.18
CA SER A 97 -0.74 15.29 -8.75
C SER A 97 -1.81 15.83 -7.79
N ILE A 98 -1.95 17.18 -7.74
CA ILE A 98 -2.99 17.89 -6.99
C ILE A 98 -4.17 18.20 -7.93
N ARG A 99 -4.66 17.18 -8.61
CA ARG A 99 -5.75 17.30 -9.58
C ARG A 99 -6.86 16.32 -9.27
N LEU A 100 -8.09 16.77 -9.42
CA LEU A 100 -9.31 15.95 -9.33
C LEU A 100 -9.95 15.83 -10.72
N ASN A 101 -10.85 14.86 -10.89
CA ASN A 101 -11.64 14.68 -12.10
C ASN A 101 -12.73 15.75 -12.23
N ALA A 102 -13.57 15.66 -13.26
CA ALA A 102 -14.65 16.62 -13.53
C ALA A 102 -15.71 16.70 -12.41
N ASP A 103 -15.86 15.63 -11.64
CA ASP A 103 -16.79 15.54 -10.51
C ASP A 103 -16.15 16.00 -9.18
N ASN A 104 -14.94 16.54 -9.24
CA ASN A 104 -14.11 16.89 -8.07
C ASN A 104 -13.73 15.71 -7.17
N HIS A 105 -13.65 14.52 -7.72
CA HIS A 105 -13.18 13.31 -7.04
C HIS A 105 -11.76 12.92 -7.46
N PRO A 106 -10.98 12.20 -6.63
CA PRO A 106 -9.77 11.53 -7.06
C PRO A 106 -10.04 10.63 -8.27
N PHE A 107 -9.12 10.59 -9.24
CA PHE A 107 -9.25 9.76 -10.44
C PHE A 107 -9.37 8.26 -10.10
N ASN A 108 -8.55 7.79 -9.19
CA ASN A 108 -8.53 6.40 -8.73
C ASN A 108 -7.80 6.29 -7.38
N PRO A 109 -7.89 5.13 -6.68
CA PRO A 109 -7.26 4.93 -5.37
C PRO A 109 -5.74 4.75 -5.42
N MET A 110 -5.12 4.62 -6.59
CA MET A 110 -3.66 4.40 -6.73
C MET A 110 -2.86 5.71 -6.79
N VAL A 111 -3.52 6.86 -7.02
CA VAL A 111 -2.93 8.19 -6.85
C VAL A 111 -3.07 8.65 -5.39
N ASN A 112 -2.20 9.59 -4.94
CA ASN A 112 -2.20 10.03 -3.54
C ASN A 112 -3.55 10.58 -3.07
N ALA A 113 -4.23 11.35 -3.93
CA ALA A 113 -5.56 11.88 -3.59
C ALA A 113 -6.57 10.77 -3.28
N GLY A 114 -6.60 9.71 -4.08
CA GLY A 114 -7.47 8.57 -3.84
C GLY A 114 -7.06 7.73 -2.64
N ALA A 115 -5.77 7.55 -2.41
CA ALA A 115 -5.27 6.83 -1.24
C ALA A 115 -5.61 7.55 0.07
N ILE A 116 -5.42 8.89 0.12
CA ILE A 116 -5.80 9.72 1.26
C ILE A 116 -7.33 9.67 1.46
N ALA A 117 -8.12 9.69 0.38
CA ALA A 117 -9.56 9.53 0.47
C ALA A 117 -9.96 8.16 1.04
N CYS A 118 -9.28 7.06 0.67
CA CYS A 118 -9.50 5.73 1.27
C CYS A 118 -9.21 5.75 2.79
N SER A 119 -8.08 6.33 3.21
CA SER A 119 -7.76 6.49 4.64
C SER A 119 -8.82 7.33 5.36
N GLY A 120 -9.33 8.38 4.70
CA GLY A 120 -10.42 9.22 5.21
C GLY A 120 -11.73 8.45 5.38
N LEU A 121 -12.10 7.60 4.43
CA LEU A 121 -13.28 6.74 4.52
C LEU A 121 -13.16 5.72 5.66
N ILE A 122 -12.00 5.12 5.85
CA ILE A 122 -11.76 4.22 6.99
C ILE A 122 -11.79 5.00 8.31
N HIS A 123 -11.25 6.22 8.36
CA HIS A 123 -11.31 7.08 9.54
C HIS A 123 -12.76 7.49 9.87
N GLU A 124 -13.58 7.84 8.87
CA GLU A 124 -15.01 8.12 9.05
C GLU A 124 -15.75 6.92 9.69
N ALA A 125 -15.36 5.69 9.33
CA ALA A 125 -16.00 4.47 9.81
C ALA A 125 -15.48 3.97 11.17
N LYS A 126 -14.22 4.22 11.51
CA LYS A 126 -13.51 3.62 12.65
C LYS A 126 -13.00 4.64 13.68
N GLY A 127 -13.03 5.94 13.37
CA GLY A 127 -12.49 7.00 14.25
C GLY A 127 -11.02 6.76 14.59
N ASP A 128 -10.66 6.91 15.85
CA ASP A 128 -9.28 6.75 16.35
C ASP A 128 -8.73 5.33 16.17
N ALA A 129 -9.58 4.33 15.96
CA ALA A 129 -9.16 2.96 15.66
C ALA A 129 -8.78 2.72 14.19
N ALA A 130 -8.89 3.72 13.32
CA ALA A 130 -8.70 3.57 11.86
C ALA A 130 -7.33 3.03 11.48
N PHE A 131 -6.27 3.60 12.06
CA PHE A 131 -4.91 3.14 11.78
C PHE A 131 -4.71 1.68 12.21
N GLU A 132 -5.11 1.33 13.42
CA GLU A 132 -4.97 -0.04 13.93
C GLU A 132 -5.79 -1.03 13.08
N TYR A 133 -6.97 -0.64 12.63
CA TYR A 133 -7.79 -1.43 11.73
C TYR A 133 -7.09 -1.70 10.38
N ILE A 134 -6.42 -0.68 9.81
CA ILE A 134 -5.60 -0.83 8.60
C ILE A 134 -4.40 -1.74 8.87
N ARG A 135 -3.65 -1.51 9.96
CA ARG A 135 -2.46 -2.29 10.33
C ARG A 135 -2.78 -3.77 10.47
N GLN A 136 -3.87 -4.09 11.18
CA GLN A 136 -4.35 -5.47 11.35
C GLN A 136 -4.75 -6.10 10.01
N ALA A 137 -5.45 -5.37 9.14
CA ALA A 137 -5.82 -5.89 7.82
C ALA A 137 -4.57 -6.21 6.98
N LEU A 138 -3.58 -5.31 6.93
CA LEU A 138 -2.33 -5.55 6.22
C LEU A 138 -1.56 -6.73 6.84
N GLY A 139 -1.57 -6.87 8.17
CA GLY A 139 -0.98 -8.01 8.87
C GLY A 139 -1.61 -9.34 8.47
N ARG A 140 -2.93 -9.40 8.32
CA ARG A 140 -3.63 -10.59 7.82
C ARG A 140 -3.23 -10.92 6.37
N PHE A 141 -3.06 -9.91 5.52
CA PHE A 141 -2.53 -10.10 4.16
C PHE A 141 -1.10 -10.68 4.18
N ALA A 142 -0.24 -10.20 5.08
CA ALA A 142 1.14 -10.67 5.24
C ALA A 142 1.24 -12.03 5.96
N GLY A 143 0.20 -12.41 6.72
CA GLY A 143 0.17 -13.60 7.57
C GLY A 143 0.96 -13.44 8.89
N ARG A 144 1.23 -12.21 9.30
CA ARG A 144 1.88 -11.87 10.58
C ARG A 144 1.51 -10.46 11.04
N GLU A 145 1.79 -10.14 12.30
CA GLU A 145 1.72 -8.75 12.77
C GLU A 145 2.81 -7.89 12.11
N LEU A 146 2.45 -6.64 11.81
CA LEU A 146 3.32 -5.65 11.19
C LEU A 146 3.58 -4.50 12.17
N ASP A 147 4.83 -4.06 12.25
CA ASP A 147 5.27 -2.90 13.02
C ASP A 147 5.25 -1.62 12.18
N VAL A 148 5.56 -0.49 12.81
CA VAL A 148 5.64 0.83 12.18
C VAL A 148 7.05 1.39 12.37
N ASP A 149 7.58 2.05 11.37
CA ASP A 149 8.79 2.86 11.48
C ASP A 149 8.42 4.28 11.93
N ASP A 150 8.59 4.53 13.23
CA ASP A 150 8.27 5.83 13.83
C ASP A 150 9.14 6.97 13.29
N ALA A 151 10.38 6.68 12.85
CA ALA A 151 11.27 7.69 12.28
C ALA A 151 10.80 8.12 10.88
N VAL A 152 10.39 7.16 10.03
CA VAL A 152 9.79 7.45 8.72
C VAL A 152 8.46 8.16 8.89
N PHE A 153 7.60 7.71 9.81
CA PHE A 153 6.34 8.41 10.12
C PHE A 153 6.56 9.86 10.54
N ALA A 154 7.48 10.13 11.49
CA ALA A 154 7.79 11.48 11.95
C ALA A 154 8.37 12.35 10.83
N SER A 155 9.24 11.77 9.99
CA SER A 155 9.83 12.46 8.83
C SER A 155 8.75 12.85 7.80
N GLU A 156 7.87 11.93 7.43
CA GLU A 156 6.77 12.21 6.49
C GLU A 156 5.76 13.19 7.08
N SER A 157 5.44 13.07 8.37
CA SER A 157 4.55 14.00 9.08
C SER A 157 5.08 15.43 9.10
N THR A 158 6.39 15.65 9.07
CA THR A 158 7.00 16.99 9.03
C THR A 158 7.13 17.53 7.61
N THR A 159 7.37 16.69 6.61
CA THR A 159 7.68 17.11 5.23
C THR A 159 6.52 16.94 4.26
N GLY A 160 5.38 16.41 4.71
CA GLY A 160 4.25 16.00 3.87
C GLY A 160 3.34 17.14 3.38
N ASP A 161 3.85 18.34 3.09
CA ASP A 161 3.04 19.52 2.72
C ASP A 161 2.20 19.28 1.46
N ARG A 162 2.73 18.54 0.49
CA ARG A 162 1.96 18.19 -0.71
C ARG A 162 0.73 17.33 -0.38
N ASN A 163 0.87 16.35 0.50
CA ASN A 163 -0.25 15.52 0.95
C ASN A 163 -1.23 16.33 1.81
N ARG A 164 -0.77 17.33 2.57
CA ARG A 164 -1.65 18.30 3.27
C ARG A 164 -2.46 19.12 2.29
N ALA A 165 -1.83 19.66 1.24
CA ALA A 165 -2.54 20.40 0.20
C ALA A 165 -3.63 19.52 -0.47
N ILE A 166 -3.32 18.26 -0.78
CA ILE A 166 -4.29 17.28 -1.30
C ILE A 166 -5.42 17.05 -0.27
N GLY A 167 -5.10 16.83 1.00
CA GLY A 167 -6.08 16.62 2.06
C GLY A 167 -7.08 17.78 2.19
N TYR A 168 -6.60 19.02 2.17
CA TYR A 168 -7.47 20.20 2.20
C TYR A 168 -8.29 20.36 0.91
N LEU A 169 -7.75 20.04 -0.25
CA LEU A 169 -8.50 20.00 -1.50
C LEU A 169 -9.65 18.98 -1.44
N LEU A 170 -9.38 17.77 -0.93
CA LEU A 170 -10.40 16.74 -0.74
C LEU A 170 -11.45 17.17 0.29
N ARG A 171 -11.06 17.88 1.35
CA ARG A 171 -11.99 18.44 2.35
C ARG A 171 -12.90 19.49 1.74
N THR A 172 -12.37 20.41 0.91
CA THR A 172 -13.14 21.45 0.24
C THR A 172 -14.23 20.87 -0.68
N ASN A 173 -13.96 19.71 -1.29
CA ASN A 173 -14.90 19.00 -2.17
C ASN A 173 -15.73 17.93 -1.45
N ALA A 174 -15.77 17.94 -0.12
CA ALA A 174 -16.52 17.01 0.72
C ALA A 174 -16.20 15.51 0.51
N VAL A 175 -15.06 15.19 -0.10
CA VAL A 175 -14.52 13.82 -0.20
C VAL A 175 -14.06 13.34 1.18
N ILE A 176 -13.34 14.20 1.93
CA ILE A 176 -13.01 13.99 3.34
C ILE A 176 -13.98 14.83 4.19
N ARG A 177 -14.65 14.21 5.16
CA ARG A 177 -15.58 14.87 6.08
C ARG A 177 -14.95 15.14 7.44
N ASP A 178 -14.01 14.31 7.85
CA ASP A 178 -13.30 14.39 9.12
C ASP A 178 -12.19 15.45 9.12
N ASN A 179 -11.51 15.59 10.25
CA ASN A 179 -10.36 16.47 10.39
C ASN A 179 -9.22 16.00 9.47
N VAL A 180 -8.72 16.87 8.60
CA VAL A 180 -7.67 16.56 7.63
C VAL A 180 -6.40 16.07 8.31
N ALA A 181 -6.02 16.66 9.46
CA ALA A 181 -4.82 16.26 10.18
C ALA A 181 -4.93 14.81 10.70
N SER A 182 -6.11 14.42 11.24
CA SER A 182 -6.36 13.05 11.70
C SER A 182 -6.32 12.04 10.56
N VAL A 183 -6.92 12.37 9.42
CA VAL A 183 -6.90 11.52 8.22
C VAL A 183 -5.48 11.34 7.68
N LEU A 184 -4.70 12.43 7.67
CA LEU A 184 -3.30 12.38 7.22
C LEU A 184 -2.39 11.64 8.21
N ASP A 185 -2.66 11.70 9.51
CA ASP A 185 -1.95 10.88 10.50
C ASP A 185 -2.13 9.39 10.19
N VAL A 186 -3.37 8.96 9.91
CA VAL A 186 -3.67 7.57 9.49
C VAL A 186 -2.92 7.23 8.21
N TYR A 187 -2.95 8.10 7.20
CA TYR A 187 -2.30 7.86 5.92
C TYR A 187 -0.77 7.77 6.05
N PHE A 188 -0.12 8.66 6.81
CA PHE A 188 1.33 8.64 7.01
C PHE A 188 1.77 7.41 7.81
N ARG A 189 1.03 7.03 8.85
CA ARG A 189 1.29 5.79 9.61
C ARG A 189 1.15 4.56 8.73
N GLN A 190 0.13 4.53 7.86
CA GLN A 190 -0.07 3.47 6.88
C GLN A 190 1.14 3.32 5.96
N CYS A 191 1.69 4.42 5.44
CA CYS A 191 2.89 4.42 4.59
C CYS A 191 4.14 3.94 5.35
N ALA A 192 4.21 4.19 6.65
CA ALA A 192 5.34 3.82 7.52
C ALA A 192 5.28 2.39 8.08
N ILE A 193 4.28 1.58 7.72
CA ILE A 193 4.21 0.16 8.13
C ILE A 193 5.41 -0.59 7.56
N LEU A 194 6.09 -1.35 8.41
CA LEU A 194 7.27 -2.16 8.07
C LEU A 194 6.87 -3.51 7.47
N VAL A 195 7.40 -3.78 6.31
CA VAL A 195 7.25 -5.04 5.57
C VAL A 195 8.60 -5.54 5.07
N THR A 196 8.65 -6.81 4.67
CA THR A 196 9.79 -7.41 3.95
C THR A 196 9.38 -7.79 2.53
N ALA A 197 10.34 -8.12 1.67
CA ALA A 197 10.03 -8.65 0.33
C ALA A 197 9.18 -9.93 0.42
N ARG A 198 9.41 -10.76 1.45
CA ARG A 198 8.59 -11.93 1.76
C ARG A 198 7.14 -11.54 2.04
N ASP A 199 6.90 -10.54 2.90
CA ASP A 199 5.55 -10.10 3.24
C ASP A 199 4.79 -9.63 2.00
N ILE A 200 5.41 -8.78 1.19
CA ILE A 200 4.81 -8.27 -0.04
C ILE A 200 4.49 -9.42 -1.02
N ALA A 201 5.34 -10.43 -1.13
CA ALA A 201 5.05 -11.60 -1.96
C ALA A 201 3.81 -12.37 -1.46
N VAL A 202 3.67 -12.59 -0.15
CA VAL A 202 2.49 -13.24 0.46
C VAL A 202 1.24 -12.37 0.29
N MET A 203 1.34 -11.06 0.52
CA MET A 203 0.26 -10.10 0.33
C MET A 203 -0.23 -10.10 -1.14
N ALA A 204 0.70 -10.10 -2.10
CA ALA A 204 0.36 -10.18 -3.54
C ALA A 204 -0.28 -11.53 -3.90
N ALA A 205 0.22 -12.63 -3.34
CA ALA A 205 -0.39 -13.95 -3.54
C ALA A 205 -1.81 -14.02 -2.93
N THR A 206 -2.06 -13.34 -1.81
CA THR A 206 -3.40 -13.21 -1.23
C THR A 206 -4.38 -12.48 -2.16
N LEU A 207 -3.93 -11.40 -2.82
CA LEU A 207 -4.72 -10.74 -3.89
C LEU A 207 -4.99 -11.70 -5.04
N ALA A 208 -3.95 -12.39 -5.54
CA ALA A 208 -4.08 -13.34 -6.65
C ALA A 208 -4.98 -14.55 -6.29
N ASN A 209 -5.05 -14.91 -5.01
CA ASN A 209 -5.86 -16.01 -4.48
C ASN A 209 -7.25 -15.58 -3.98
N ARG A 210 -7.84 -14.55 -4.59
CA ARG A 210 -9.21 -14.09 -4.30
C ARG A 210 -9.42 -13.68 -2.83
N GLY A 211 -8.37 -13.19 -2.18
CA GLY A 211 -8.39 -12.73 -0.79
C GLY A 211 -8.14 -13.82 0.26
N ILE A 212 -7.80 -15.04 -0.16
CA ILE A 212 -7.36 -16.10 0.75
C ILE A 212 -5.84 -16.05 0.86
N ASN A 213 -5.31 -15.83 2.06
CA ASN A 213 -3.88 -15.90 2.30
C ASN A 213 -3.38 -17.33 2.10
N PRO A 214 -2.49 -17.61 1.14
CA PRO A 214 -2.10 -18.98 0.80
C PRO A 214 -1.24 -19.63 1.88
N VAL A 215 -0.63 -18.86 2.78
CA VAL A 215 0.22 -19.38 3.87
C VAL A 215 -0.62 -19.73 5.10
N THR A 216 -1.59 -18.89 5.46
CA THR A 216 -2.41 -19.09 6.66
C THR A 216 -3.74 -19.79 6.37
N GLY A 217 -4.20 -19.80 5.13
CA GLY A 217 -5.52 -20.30 4.72
C GLY A 217 -6.69 -19.36 5.08
N GLU A 218 -6.41 -18.19 5.65
CA GLU A 218 -7.43 -17.25 6.10
C GLU A 218 -8.06 -16.48 4.94
N GLN A 219 -9.39 -16.35 4.93
CA GLN A 219 -10.10 -15.39 4.06
C GLN A 219 -9.91 -13.98 4.65
N VAL A 220 -8.96 -13.23 4.12
CA VAL A 220 -8.60 -11.89 4.61
C VAL A 220 -9.60 -10.83 4.15
N MET A 221 -10.06 -10.95 2.92
CA MET A 221 -10.90 -9.97 2.24
C MET A 221 -11.90 -10.68 1.33
N SER A 222 -13.07 -10.08 1.07
CA SER A 222 -14.03 -10.66 0.14
C SER A 222 -13.47 -10.74 -1.29
N ALA A 223 -13.82 -11.81 -2.01
CA ALA A 223 -13.42 -11.98 -3.41
C ALA A 223 -13.92 -10.83 -4.30
N TYR A 224 -15.05 -10.20 -3.94
CA TYR A 224 -15.57 -9.03 -4.64
C TYR A 224 -14.67 -7.82 -4.50
N ALA A 225 -14.27 -7.45 -3.27
CA ALA A 225 -13.35 -6.32 -3.03
C ALA A 225 -11.99 -6.53 -3.74
N ILE A 226 -11.48 -7.76 -3.72
CA ILE A 226 -10.25 -8.14 -4.41
C ILE A 226 -10.38 -7.99 -5.93
N ALA A 227 -11.46 -8.50 -6.55
CA ALA A 227 -11.67 -8.41 -7.99
C ALA A 227 -11.75 -6.94 -8.46
N ARG A 228 -12.45 -6.08 -7.71
CA ARG A 228 -12.51 -4.64 -7.98
C ARG A 228 -11.14 -3.99 -7.87
N THR A 229 -10.39 -4.32 -6.83
CA THR A 229 -9.02 -3.79 -6.62
C THR A 229 -8.09 -4.18 -7.76
N LEU A 230 -8.06 -5.46 -8.14
CA LEU A 230 -7.23 -5.93 -9.26
C LEU A 230 -7.63 -5.28 -10.59
N SER A 231 -8.93 -5.05 -10.83
CA SER A 231 -9.39 -4.33 -12.02
C SER A 231 -8.81 -2.93 -12.10
N VAL A 232 -8.82 -2.17 -10.99
CA VAL A 232 -8.25 -0.82 -10.94
C VAL A 232 -6.71 -0.82 -11.03
N MET A 233 -6.05 -1.85 -10.52
CA MET A 233 -4.58 -1.98 -10.63
C MET A 233 -4.10 -2.23 -12.07
N THR A 234 -4.97 -2.71 -12.95
CA THR A 234 -4.64 -3.05 -14.35
C THR A 234 -5.10 -2.00 -15.36
N SER A 235 -5.80 -0.95 -14.91
CA SER A 235 -6.23 0.21 -15.73
C SER A 235 -5.17 1.37 -15.71
#